data_b8a195d09939f9c0df4a11e76bcbc89a
#
_entry.id   b8a195d09939f9c0df4a11e76bcbc89a
#
_cell.length_a   1.000
_cell.length_b   1.000
_cell.length_c   1.000
_cell.angle_alpha   90.00
_cell.angle_beta   90.00
_cell.angle_gamma   90.00
#
_symmetry.space_group_name_H-M   'P 1'
#
loop_
_entity.id
_entity.type
_entity.pdbx_description
1 polymer ?
#
loop_
_entity_poly.entity_id
_entity_poly.type
_entity_poly.pdbx_seq_one_letter_code
_entity_poly.pdbx_strand_id
1 'polypeptide(L)'
;MLPATVLESQSSIREYLKSEVFPELAPPPYGEIKIRRLSWQKPVFLFLERSRHIAVVGKSFKHDSIPLEEAWGHAEKEYLNLMLLRDEFGMNDDSYKVVAPLGKNKQLSAMLVMERAPGRALDYHIAAAVYERRYDTLYDKLSHLATFFSKLHSNSQSNRLVSGHAASQYLNKMLNSLSQGPLGDFQRDAIEHYSSRWWDRLSTLADREVIVHGDATPTNFLFQQNKVSGIDLERMTWSDRCWDLGFMAAELKHHFMWRTGNGWAAEPFIGHFLWEYSIDHRDRGGAQSFHDITSRIPLYMALGLLRIARNDWLDLPYRRNLMREAKRCLKYGLSSSITTARS
;
A
#
# COMPACT_ATOMS: atom_id res chain seq x y z
N MET A 1 4.88 7.51 36.17
CA MET A 1 3.51 6.98 36.36
C MET A 1 2.71 7.32 35.13
N LEU A 2 2.02 6.35 34.52
CA LEU A 2 1.09 6.61 33.42
C LEU A 2 -0.14 7.32 34.00
N PRO A 3 -0.77 8.28 33.27
CA PRO A 3 -2.00 8.94 33.73
C PRO A 3 -3.11 7.92 34.01
N ALA A 4 -3.99 8.19 34.98
CA ALA A 4 -5.08 7.29 35.37
C ALA A 4 -6.00 6.89 34.20
N THR A 5 -6.28 7.83 33.28
CA THR A 5 -7.01 7.58 32.03
C THR A 5 -6.39 6.52 31.12
N VAL A 6 -5.06 6.37 31.13
CA VAL A 6 -4.35 5.33 30.36
C VAL A 6 -4.49 3.95 31.01
N LEU A 7 -4.55 3.89 32.34
CA LEU A 7 -4.74 2.65 33.09
C LEU A 7 -6.16 2.10 32.98
N GLU A 8 -7.16 2.96 33.07
CA GLU A 8 -8.57 2.59 32.87
C GLU A 8 -8.85 2.10 31.45
N SER A 9 -8.29 2.79 30.43
CA SER A 9 -8.40 2.36 29.04
C SER A 9 -7.74 0.99 28.79
N GLN A 10 -6.62 0.68 29.46
CA GLN A 10 -5.98 -0.63 29.34
C GLN A 10 -6.78 -1.77 29.98
N SER A 11 -7.50 -1.52 31.07
CA SER A 11 -8.40 -2.51 31.67
C SER A 11 -9.55 -2.84 30.73
N SER A 12 -10.23 -1.82 30.19
CA SER A 12 -11.35 -1.98 29.26
C SER A 12 -10.94 -2.68 27.96
N ILE A 13 -9.73 -2.39 27.44
CA ILE A 13 -9.19 -3.09 26.27
C ILE A 13 -8.97 -4.58 26.58
N ARG A 14 -8.39 -4.91 27.73
CA ARG A 14 -8.16 -6.32 28.11
C ARG A 14 -9.46 -7.08 28.30
N GLU A 15 -10.46 -6.44 28.88
CA GLU A 15 -11.80 -7.01 29.03
C GLU A 15 -12.43 -7.29 27.68
N TYR A 16 -12.47 -6.31 26.79
CA TYR A 16 -12.96 -6.45 25.42
C TYR A 16 -12.27 -7.60 24.67
N LEU A 17 -10.95 -7.68 24.75
CA LEU A 17 -10.20 -8.76 24.09
C LEU A 17 -10.58 -10.13 24.64
N LYS A 18 -10.76 -10.28 25.97
CA LYS A 18 -11.12 -11.55 26.61
C LYS A 18 -12.56 -11.96 26.39
N SER A 19 -13.49 -11.00 26.31
CA SER A 19 -14.92 -11.28 26.18
C SER A 19 -15.38 -11.44 24.72
N GLU A 20 -14.78 -10.69 23.78
CA GLU A 20 -15.29 -10.60 22.42
C GLU A 20 -14.33 -11.12 21.35
N VAL A 21 -13.00 -10.91 21.50
CA VAL A 21 -12.04 -11.24 20.44
C VAL A 21 -11.42 -12.62 20.61
N PHE A 22 -10.91 -12.92 21.80
CA PHE A 22 -10.17 -14.19 22.02
C PHE A 22 -11.04 -15.44 21.97
N PRO A 23 -12.34 -15.42 22.33
CA PRO A 23 -13.21 -16.58 22.16
C PRO A 23 -13.30 -17.12 20.73
N GLU A 24 -13.17 -16.24 19.74
CA GLU A 24 -13.12 -16.63 18.31
C GLU A 24 -11.80 -17.31 17.91
N LEU A 25 -10.75 -17.18 18.72
CA LEU A 25 -9.41 -17.71 18.42
C LEU A 25 -9.06 -18.97 19.24
N ALA A 26 -9.46 -19.01 20.50
CA ALA A 26 -9.20 -20.13 21.39
C ALA A 26 -10.14 -20.11 22.62
N PRO A 27 -10.46 -21.26 23.22
CA PRO A 27 -11.31 -21.32 24.42
C PRO A 27 -10.59 -20.74 25.67
N PRO A 28 -11.36 -20.18 26.65
CA PRO A 28 -10.80 -19.72 27.91
C PRO A 28 -10.24 -20.90 28.74
N PRO A 29 -9.46 -20.65 29.83
CA PRO A 29 -9.18 -19.35 30.43
C PRO A 29 -8.02 -18.61 29.72
N TYR A 30 -8.06 -17.26 29.79
CA TYR A 30 -6.99 -16.40 29.26
C TYR A 30 -6.14 -15.84 30.38
N GLY A 31 -4.83 -15.83 30.17
CA GLY A 31 -3.85 -15.31 31.11
C GLY A 31 -3.66 -13.80 31.03
N GLU A 32 -2.44 -13.38 31.38
CA GLU A 32 -2.03 -11.99 31.28
C GLU A 32 -1.86 -11.54 29.81
N ILE A 33 -2.37 -10.35 29.48
CA ILE A 33 -2.20 -9.73 28.18
C ILE A 33 -1.08 -8.68 28.26
N LYS A 34 0.02 -8.89 27.54
CA LYS A 34 1.05 -7.89 27.33
C LYS A 34 0.68 -6.98 26.18
N ILE A 35 0.82 -5.67 26.40
CA ILE A 35 0.55 -4.64 25.38
C ILE A 35 1.87 -4.02 24.96
N ARG A 36 2.17 -4.00 23.65
CA ARG A 36 3.34 -3.36 23.07
C ARG A 36 2.93 -2.44 21.93
N ARG A 37 3.33 -1.18 21.97
CA ARG A 37 3.13 -0.25 20.87
C ARG A 37 4.04 -0.64 19.69
N LEU A 38 3.48 -0.70 18.46
CA LEU A 38 4.19 -1.08 17.24
C LEU A 38 4.62 0.13 16.40
N SER A 39 3.90 1.25 16.49
CA SER A 39 4.21 2.47 15.74
C SER A 39 4.14 3.69 16.63
N TRP A 40 5.08 4.62 16.45
CA TRP A 40 5.07 5.91 17.14
C TRP A 40 4.18 6.94 16.42
N GLN A 41 4.02 6.82 15.09
CA GLN A 41 3.24 7.73 14.27
C GLN A 41 1.73 7.45 14.35
N LYS A 42 1.36 6.17 14.36
CA LYS A 42 -0.04 5.72 14.47
C LYS A 42 -0.23 4.93 15.78
N PRO A 43 -1.38 5.00 16.45
CA PRO A 43 -1.65 4.21 17.66
C PRO A 43 -1.97 2.76 17.30
N VAL A 44 -0.94 1.99 16.95
CA VAL A 44 -1.00 0.56 16.64
C VAL A 44 -0.32 -0.23 17.75
N PHE A 45 -1.02 -1.24 18.27
CA PHE A 45 -0.62 -2.02 19.43
C PHE A 45 -0.63 -3.51 19.11
N LEU A 46 0.36 -4.23 19.63
CA LEU A 46 0.37 -5.68 19.68
C LEU A 46 -0.10 -6.14 21.06
N PHE A 47 -1.09 -7.00 21.07
CA PHE A 47 -1.60 -7.67 22.26
C PHE A 47 -1.16 -9.13 22.24
N LEU A 48 -0.46 -9.55 23.29
CA LEU A 48 0.07 -10.90 23.44
C LEU A 48 -0.53 -11.54 24.67
N GLU A 49 -1.36 -12.54 24.49
CA GLU A 49 -1.87 -13.43 25.54
C GLU A 49 -0.98 -14.68 25.62
N ARG A 50 -0.45 -14.98 26.81
CA ARG A 50 0.60 -15.98 26.96
C ARG A 50 0.10 -17.41 27.08
N SER A 51 -1.04 -17.61 27.74
CA SER A 51 -1.53 -18.96 28.09
C SER A 51 -2.05 -19.73 26.87
N ARG A 52 -2.61 -19.03 25.89
CA ARG A 52 -3.14 -19.59 24.64
C ARG A 52 -2.31 -19.23 23.42
N HIS A 53 -1.18 -18.54 23.63
CA HIS A 53 -0.29 -18.06 22.54
C HIS A 53 -0.99 -17.16 21.51
N ILE A 54 -2.01 -16.39 21.96
CA ILE A 54 -2.74 -15.49 21.07
C ILE A 54 -1.93 -14.21 20.85
N ALA A 55 -1.84 -13.79 19.59
CA ALA A 55 -1.21 -12.53 19.21
C ALA A 55 -2.14 -11.80 18.23
N VAL A 56 -2.64 -10.64 18.61
CA VAL A 56 -3.50 -9.80 17.77
C VAL A 56 -2.98 -8.37 17.73
N VAL A 57 -3.34 -7.63 16.66
CA VAL A 57 -2.97 -6.24 16.48
C VAL A 57 -4.21 -5.38 16.58
N GLY A 58 -4.16 -4.34 17.42
CA GLY A 58 -5.19 -3.30 17.50
C GLY A 58 -4.68 -2.00 16.88
N LYS A 59 -5.47 -1.42 15.98
CA LYS A 59 -5.27 -0.11 15.36
C LYS A 59 -6.34 0.84 15.87
N SER A 60 -5.96 1.91 16.57
CA SER A 60 -6.87 2.97 16.96
C SER A 60 -6.88 4.06 15.90
N PHE A 61 -8.08 4.52 15.53
CA PHE A 61 -8.25 5.59 14.54
C PHE A 61 -8.48 6.95 15.19
N LYS A 62 -8.83 6.97 16.48
CA LYS A 62 -9.02 8.21 17.23
C LYS A 62 -7.67 8.80 17.65
N HIS A 63 -7.42 10.03 17.24
CA HIS A 63 -6.34 10.88 17.72
C HIS A 63 -6.87 12.31 17.96
N ASP A 64 -6.06 13.19 18.54
CA ASP A 64 -6.53 14.47 19.10
C ASP A 64 -7.28 15.38 18.10
N SER A 65 -6.93 15.31 16.81
CA SER A 65 -7.49 16.19 15.76
C SER A 65 -8.73 15.61 15.05
N ILE A 66 -9.13 14.36 15.31
CA ILE A 66 -10.25 13.69 14.60
C ILE A 66 -11.40 13.43 15.60
N PRO A 67 -12.66 13.83 15.30
CA PRO A 67 -13.83 13.44 16.09
C PRO A 67 -14.00 11.92 16.16
N LEU A 68 -14.60 11.41 17.24
CA LEU A 68 -14.79 9.95 17.43
C LEU A 68 -15.64 9.33 16.32
N GLU A 69 -16.67 10.03 15.85
CA GLU A 69 -17.54 9.56 14.77
C GLU A 69 -16.79 9.38 13.45
N GLU A 70 -15.94 10.33 13.09
CA GLU A 70 -15.11 10.26 11.91
C GLU A 70 -14.06 9.14 12.03
N ALA A 71 -13.40 9.04 13.19
CA ALA A 71 -12.47 7.95 13.49
C ALA A 71 -13.14 6.57 13.40
N TRP A 72 -14.37 6.47 13.90
CA TRP A 72 -15.16 5.26 13.80
C TRP A 72 -15.49 4.90 12.35
N GLY A 73 -15.88 5.87 11.52
CA GLY A 73 -16.10 5.66 10.09
C GLY A 73 -14.87 5.08 9.38
N HIS A 74 -13.67 5.54 9.74
CA HIS A 74 -12.42 4.97 9.21
C HIS A 74 -12.17 3.54 9.68
N ALA A 75 -12.37 3.24 10.97
CA ALA A 75 -12.22 1.89 11.52
C ALA A 75 -13.20 0.90 10.89
N GLU A 76 -14.46 1.32 10.75
CA GLU A 76 -15.52 0.51 10.15
C GLU A 76 -15.26 0.26 8.66
N LYS A 77 -14.82 1.27 7.93
CA LYS A 77 -14.45 1.15 6.52
C LYS A 77 -13.33 0.11 6.33
N GLU A 78 -12.25 0.20 7.11
CA GLU A 78 -11.15 -0.77 7.00
C GLU A 78 -11.61 -2.19 7.39
N TYR A 79 -12.43 -2.33 8.43
CA TYR A 79 -13.03 -3.60 8.81
C TYR A 79 -13.83 -4.23 7.66
N LEU A 80 -14.72 -3.46 7.04
CA LEU A 80 -15.54 -3.92 5.90
C LEU A 80 -14.70 -4.24 4.67
N ASN A 81 -13.66 -3.44 4.38
CA ASN A 81 -12.73 -3.71 3.29
C ASN A 81 -12.00 -5.06 3.47
N LEU A 82 -11.54 -5.35 4.69
CA LEU A 82 -10.89 -6.62 5.01
C LEU A 82 -11.84 -7.81 4.86
N MET A 83 -13.08 -7.69 5.37
CA MET A 83 -14.11 -8.72 5.20
C MET A 83 -14.40 -8.96 3.73
N LEU A 84 -14.66 -7.89 2.98
CA LEU A 84 -14.99 -7.97 1.55
C LEU A 84 -13.89 -8.70 0.76
N LEU A 85 -12.62 -8.36 0.97
CA LEU A 85 -11.52 -9.00 0.25
C LEU A 85 -11.38 -10.48 0.61
N ARG A 86 -11.62 -10.84 1.86
CA ARG A 86 -11.49 -12.22 2.32
C ARG A 86 -12.66 -13.08 1.86
N ASP A 87 -13.88 -12.59 2.00
CA ASP A 87 -15.09 -13.38 1.84
C ASP A 87 -15.53 -13.44 0.36
N GLU A 88 -15.44 -12.32 -0.36
CA GLU A 88 -15.92 -12.24 -1.74
C GLU A 88 -14.80 -12.41 -2.77
N PHE A 89 -13.58 -11.98 -2.46
CA PHE A 89 -12.46 -11.99 -3.42
C PHE A 89 -11.35 -12.99 -3.10
N GLY A 90 -11.58 -13.90 -2.12
CA GLY A 90 -10.70 -15.02 -1.82
C GLY A 90 -9.29 -14.62 -1.36
N MET A 91 -9.14 -13.42 -0.76
CA MET A 91 -7.86 -12.98 -0.18
C MET A 91 -7.67 -13.50 1.25
N ASN A 92 -7.96 -14.78 1.47
CA ASN A 92 -7.93 -15.47 2.78
C ASN A 92 -7.19 -16.82 2.75
N ASP A 93 -6.48 -17.15 1.68
CA ASP A 93 -5.72 -18.41 1.61
C ASP A 93 -4.42 -18.36 2.44
N ASP A 94 -3.74 -19.50 2.54
CA ASP A 94 -2.54 -19.63 3.36
C ASP A 94 -1.32 -18.89 2.80
N SER A 95 -1.30 -18.59 1.48
CA SER A 95 -0.13 -18.03 0.81
C SER A 95 -0.26 -16.54 0.53
N TYR A 96 -1.43 -16.10 0.07
CA TYR A 96 -1.69 -14.71 -0.35
C TYR A 96 -2.99 -14.21 0.26
N LYS A 97 -2.89 -13.44 1.33
CA LYS A 97 -4.06 -12.99 2.08
C LYS A 97 -3.97 -11.55 2.56
N VAL A 98 -5.10 -10.98 2.90
CA VAL A 98 -5.17 -9.82 3.79
C VAL A 98 -5.47 -10.31 5.21
N VAL A 99 -5.02 -9.57 6.22
CA VAL A 99 -5.22 -9.93 7.63
C VAL A 99 -6.71 -10.07 7.96
N ALA A 100 -7.04 -11.03 8.84
CA ALA A 100 -8.40 -11.20 9.31
C ALA A 100 -8.78 -10.08 10.28
N PRO A 101 -9.90 -9.36 10.08
CA PRO A 101 -10.48 -8.51 11.10
C PRO A 101 -11.15 -9.39 12.14
N LEU A 102 -10.83 -9.19 13.43
CA LEU A 102 -11.28 -10.00 14.54
C LEU A 102 -12.29 -9.29 15.43
N GLY A 103 -12.40 -7.97 15.34
CA GLY A 103 -13.34 -7.19 16.09
C GLY A 103 -13.12 -5.69 15.92
N LYS A 104 -14.14 -4.92 16.28
CA LYS A 104 -14.10 -3.45 16.27
C LYS A 104 -14.87 -2.89 17.46
N ASN A 105 -14.37 -1.80 18.07
CA ASN A 105 -15.02 -1.19 19.21
C ASN A 105 -14.87 0.34 19.16
N LYS A 106 -16.00 1.05 19.11
CA LYS A 106 -16.06 2.51 18.99
C LYS A 106 -15.55 3.22 20.23
N GLN A 107 -15.96 2.74 21.42
CA GLN A 107 -15.64 3.36 22.72
C GLN A 107 -14.15 3.21 23.07
N LEU A 108 -13.49 2.19 22.56
CA LEU A 108 -12.04 1.99 22.71
C LEU A 108 -11.24 2.77 21.67
N SER A 109 -11.49 4.07 21.56
CA SER A 109 -10.79 4.98 20.63
C SER A 109 -10.94 4.57 19.17
N ALA A 110 -12.13 4.13 18.77
CA ALA A 110 -12.42 3.60 17.44
C ALA A 110 -11.39 2.52 17.04
N MET A 111 -11.25 1.49 17.86
CA MET A 111 -10.28 0.41 17.69
C MET A 111 -10.78 -0.64 16.70
N LEU A 112 -9.92 -1.03 15.78
CA LEU A 112 -10.02 -2.23 14.96
C LEU A 112 -8.99 -3.25 15.45
N VAL A 113 -9.44 -4.48 15.75
CA VAL A 113 -8.56 -5.60 16.12
C VAL A 113 -8.46 -6.57 14.95
N MET A 114 -7.25 -6.99 14.64
CA MET A 114 -6.93 -7.85 13.48
C MET A 114 -5.98 -8.96 13.91
N GLU A 115 -5.91 -10.03 13.12
CA GLU A 115 -4.86 -11.04 13.28
C GLU A 115 -3.48 -10.39 13.12
N ARG A 116 -2.50 -10.94 13.83
CA ARG A 116 -1.11 -10.53 13.62
C ARG A 116 -0.55 -11.19 12.36
N ALA A 117 -0.20 -10.41 11.35
CA ALA A 117 0.57 -10.91 10.21
C ALA A 117 1.99 -11.30 10.68
N PRO A 118 2.44 -12.53 10.41
CA PRO A 118 3.80 -12.95 10.72
C PRO A 118 4.80 -12.46 9.66
N GLY A 119 6.09 -12.49 10.02
CA GLY A 119 7.18 -12.23 9.09
C GLY A 119 7.74 -10.81 9.13
N ARG A 120 8.41 -10.41 8.06
CA ARG A 120 9.06 -9.10 7.87
C ARG A 120 8.42 -8.36 6.72
N ALA A 121 8.30 -7.04 6.85
CA ALA A 121 7.77 -6.20 5.78
C ALA A 121 8.78 -6.08 4.62
N LEU A 122 8.31 -5.74 3.42
CA LEU A 122 9.13 -5.63 2.22
C LEU A 122 10.27 -4.61 2.38
N ASP A 123 10.07 -3.53 3.13
CA ASP A 123 11.11 -2.52 3.39
C ASP A 123 12.35 -3.10 4.05
N TYR A 124 12.19 -4.11 4.94
CA TYR A 124 13.30 -4.87 5.51
C TYR A 124 14.09 -5.61 4.41
N HIS A 125 13.40 -6.26 3.47
CA HIS A 125 14.05 -7.00 2.38
C HIS A 125 14.72 -6.07 1.37
N ILE A 126 14.14 -4.88 1.11
CA ILE A 126 14.79 -3.84 0.31
C ILE A 126 16.06 -3.33 1.01
N ALA A 127 16.00 -3.07 2.31
CA ALA A 127 17.18 -2.65 3.07
C ALA A 127 18.27 -3.72 3.05
N ALA A 128 17.94 -4.99 3.22
CA ALA A 128 18.87 -6.11 3.14
C ALA A 128 19.49 -6.25 1.73
N ALA A 129 18.72 -6.01 0.66
CA ALA A 129 19.26 -5.98 -0.71
C ALA A 129 20.28 -4.85 -0.90
N VAL A 130 19.99 -3.65 -0.38
CA VAL A 130 20.87 -2.49 -0.52
C VAL A 130 22.15 -2.63 0.31
N TYR A 131 22.03 -3.02 1.58
CA TYR A 131 23.17 -2.99 2.51
C TYR A 131 23.93 -4.32 2.59
N GLU A 132 23.24 -5.45 2.38
CA GLU A 132 23.79 -6.80 2.52
C GLU A 132 23.90 -7.54 1.18
N ARG A 133 23.51 -6.88 0.05
CA ARG A 133 23.49 -7.44 -1.31
C ARG A 133 22.63 -8.71 -1.45
N ARG A 134 21.55 -8.84 -0.67
CA ARG A 134 20.62 -9.96 -0.74
C ARG A 134 19.63 -9.79 -1.89
N TYR A 135 20.13 -9.66 -3.11
CA TYR A 135 19.33 -9.38 -4.30
C TYR A 135 18.37 -10.52 -4.62
N ASP A 136 18.83 -11.77 -4.56
CA ASP A 136 17.99 -12.95 -4.86
C ASP A 136 16.79 -13.03 -3.91
N THR A 137 16.99 -12.70 -2.63
CA THR A 137 15.89 -12.63 -1.66
C THR A 137 14.89 -11.55 -2.04
N LEU A 138 15.34 -10.38 -2.50
CA LEU A 138 14.43 -9.31 -2.91
C LEU A 138 13.66 -9.71 -4.17
N TYR A 139 14.30 -10.32 -5.17
CA TYR A 139 13.64 -10.86 -6.35
C TYR A 139 12.56 -11.87 -5.97
N ASP A 140 12.86 -12.83 -5.10
CA ASP A 140 11.90 -13.80 -4.59
C ASP A 140 10.68 -13.11 -3.93
N LYS A 141 10.91 -12.10 -3.06
CA LYS A 141 9.80 -11.40 -2.40
C LYS A 141 8.97 -10.57 -3.38
N LEU A 142 9.59 -10.00 -4.41
CA LEU A 142 8.88 -9.27 -5.46
C LEU A 142 8.05 -10.19 -6.35
N SER A 143 8.50 -11.42 -6.65
CA SER A 143 7.69 -12.43 -7.35
C SER A 143 6.44 -12.79 -6.53
N HIS A 144 6.59 -13.05 -5.23
CA HIS A 144 5.43 -13.33 -4.37
C HIS A 144 4.49 -12.13 -4.22
N LEU A 145 5.01 -10.90 -4.17
CA LEU A 145 4.18 -9.70 -4.16
C LEU A 145 3.43 -9.52 -5.49
N ALA A 146 4.07 -9.81 -6.61
CA ALA A 146 3.44 -9.79 -7.92
C ALA A 146 2.26 -10.76 -7.99
N THR A 147 2.42 -11.99 -7.49
CA THR A 147 1.34 -12.98 -7.38
C THR A 147 0.22 -12.52 -6.44
N PHE A 148 0.56 -11.88 -5.32
CA PHE A 148 -0.46 -11.28 -4.42
C PHE A 148 -1.33 -10.25 -5.15
N PHE A 149 -0.72 -9.29 -5.86
CA PHE A 149 -1.47 -8.30 -6.62
C PHE A 149 -2.20 -8.91 -7.81
N SER A 150 -1.60 -9.88 -8.50
CA SER A 150 -2.25 -10.60 -9.59
C SER A 150 -3.54 -11.26 -9.10
N LYS A 151 -3.50 -11.95 -7.98
CA LYS A 151 -4.67 -12.56 -7.35
C LYS A 151 -5.72 -11.53 -6.96
N LEU A 152 -5.34 -10.48 -6.23
CA LEU A 152 -6.25 -9.41 -5.82
C LEU A 152 -6.98 -8.79 -7.02
N HIS A 153 -6.23 -8.39 -8.04
CA HIS A 153 -6.76 -7.69 -9.21
C HIS A 153 -7.59 -8.60 -10.12
N SER A 154 -7.20 -9.89 -10.27
CA SER A 154 -7.95 -10.84 -11.09
C SER A 154 -9.29 -11.21 -10.47
N ASN A 155 -9.29 -11.45 -9.16
CA ASN A 155 -10.50 -11.84 -8.45
C ASN A 155 -11.52 -10.69 -8.33
N SER A 156 -11.06 -9.44 -8.39
CA SER A 156 -11.90 -8.26 -8.18
C SER A 156 -12.22 -7.48 -9.46
N GLN A 157 -12.04 -8.06 -10.65
CA GLN A 157 -12.30 -7.33 -11.89
C GLN A 157 -13.77 -6.96 -12.04
N SER A 158 -14.04 -5.65 -12.24
CA SER A 158 -15.39 -5.11 -12.44
C SER A 158 -15.80 -5.06 -13.91
N ASN A 159 -17.07 -4.67 -14.16
CA ASN A 159 -17.55 -4.36 -15.50
C ASN A 159 -17.28 -2.92 -15.94
N ARG A 160 -16.73 -2.07 -15.07
CA ARG A 160 -16.43 -0.66 -15.36
C ARG A 160 -15.07 -0.55 -16.05
N LEU A 161 -15.01 0.32 -17.06
CA LEU A 161 -13.74 0.63 -17.72
C LEU A 161 -12.91 1.58 -16.85
N VAL A 162 -11.60 1.41 -16.92
CA VAL A 162 -10.64 2.33 -16.29
C VAL A 162 -10.86 3.75 -16.82
N SER A 163 -10.89 4.72 -15.89
CA SER A 163 -10.92 6.14 -16.24
C SER A 163 -9.75 6.87 -15.61
N GLY A 164 -9.30 7.94 -16.27
CA GLY A 164 -8.24 8.81 -15.73
C GLY A 164 -8.70 9.71 -14.56
N HIS A 165 -10.01 9.71 -14.22
CA HIS A 165 -10.59 10.67 -13.30
C HIS A 165 -9.99 10.60 -11.89
N ALA A 166 -9.91 9.40 -11.29
CA ALA A 166 -9.34 9.21 -9.95
C ALA A 166 -7.86 9.63 -9.89
N ALA A 167 -7.08 9.27 -10.92
CA ALA A 167 -5.68 9.64 -11.02
C ALA A 167 -5.49 11.15 -11.18
N SER A 168 -6.35 11.82 -11.99
CA SER A 168 -6.36 13.26 -12.16
C SER A 168 -6.69 14.00 -10.86
N GLN A 169 -7.73 13.59 -10.16
CA GLN A 169 -8.08 14.16 -8.84
C GLN A 169 -6.94 13.99 -7.83
N TYR A 170 -6.31 12.81 -7.82
CA TYR A 170 -5.19 12.55 -6.92
C TYR A 170 -3.99 13.43 -7.26
N LEU A 171 -3.65 13.59 -8.55
CA LEU A 171 -2.58 14.49 -8.98
C LEU A 171 -2.85 15.92 -8.48
N ASN A 172 -4.04 16.46 -8.71
CA ASN A 172 -4.39 17.81 -8.26
C ASN A 172 -4.24 17.98 -6.75
N LYS A 173 -4.68 16.98 -5.97
CA LYS A 173 -4.46 16.95 -4.52
C LYS A 173 -2.97 17.00 -4.16
N MET A 174 -2.11 16.24 -4.85
CA MET A 174 -0.67 16.23 -4.61
C MET A 174 -0.03 17.57 -4.99
N LEU A 175 -0.38 18.14 -6.13
CA LEU A 175 0.16 19.44 -6.58
C LEU A 175 -0.23 20.57 -5.61
N ASN A 176 -1.48 20.61 -5.16
CA ASN A 176 -1.93 21.59 -4.17
C ASN A 176 -1.18 21.46 -2.83
N SER A 177 -0.92 20.23 -2.37
CA SER A 177 -0.12 20.01 -1.15
C SER A 177 1.34 20.41 -1.31
N LEU A 178 1.93 20.20 -2.50
CA LEU A 178 3.33 20.51 -2.80
C LEU A 178 3.55 22.01 -3.08
N SER A 179 2.54 22.73 -3.59
CA SER A 179 2.64 24.17 -3.89
C SER A 179 2.87 25.03 -2.64
N GLN A 180 2.48 24.55 -1.47
CA GLN A 180 2.78 25.19 -0.19
C GLN A 180 4.21 24.94 0.32
N GLY A 181 5.05 24.26 -0.47
CA GLY A 181 6.39 23.83 -0.08
C GLY A 181 7.40 23.82 -1.23
N PRO A 182 7.98 22.67 -1.59
CA PRO A 182 9.14 22.56 -2.49
C PRO A 182 8.82 22.74 -3.98
N LEU A 183 7.56 22.77 -4.39
CA LEU A 183 7.16 22.89 -5.78
C LEU A 183 7.20 24.36 -6.21
N GLY A 184 8.07 24.68 -7.18
CA GLY A 184 8.01 25.97 -7.85
C GLY A 184 6.96 25.94 -8.97
N ASP A 185 6.42 27.12 -9.36
CA ASP A 185 5.41 27.27 -10.40
C ASP A 185 5.79 26.58 -11.71
N PHE A 186 7.04 26.77 -12.14
CA PHE A 186 7.57 26.13 -13.36
C PHE A 186 7.51 24.61 -13.34
N GLN A 187 7.71 23.96 -12.19
CA GLN A 187 7.61 22.52 -12.08
C GLN A 187 6.17 22.05 -12.12
N ARG A 188 5.26 22.83 -11.50
CA ARG A 188 3.83 22.59 -11.53
C ARG A 188 3.30 22.58 -12.97
N ASP A 189 3.55 23.66 -13.70
CA ASP A 189 3.09 23.80 -15.10
C ASP A 189 3.60 22.67 -15.99
N ALA A 190 4.87 22.26 -15.82
CA ALA A 190 5.43 21.16 -16.57
C ALA A 190 4.79 19.81 -16.22
N ILE A 191 4.46 19.56 -14.97
CA ILE A 191 3.77 18.33 -14.53
C ILE A 191 2.34 18.32 -15.08
N GLU A 192 1.60 19.43 -14.98
CA GLU A 192 0.24 19.57 -15.51
C GLU A 192 0.21 19.40 -17.03
N HIS A 193 1.18 19.99 -17.76
CA HIS A 193 1.31 19.84 -19.21
C HIS A 193 1.49 18.38 -19.64
N TYR A 194 2.38 17.62 -18.99
CA TYR A 194 2.57 16.21 -19.34
C TYR A 194 1.39 15.35 -18.90
N SER A 195 0.80 15.61 -17.73
CA SER A 195 -0.31 14.80 -17.23
C SER A 195 -1.58 14.94 -18.07
N SER A 196 -1.86 16.13 -18.66
CA SER A 196 -3.02 16.29 -19.54
C SER A 196 -3.02 15.29 -20.72
N ARG A 197 -1.83 15.04 -21.31
CA ARG A 197 -1.67 14.06 -22.39
C ARG A 197 -1.84 12.60 -21.92
N TRP A 198 -1.60 12.34 -20.63
CA TRP A 198 -1.87 11.04 -20.05
C TRP A 198 -3.37 10.77 -19.89
N TRP A 199 -4.17 11.79 -19.61
CA TRP A 199 -5.64 11.62 -19.50
C TRP A 199 -6.24 11.24 -20.84
N ASP A 200 -5.82 11.86 -21.93
CA ASP A 200 -6.23 11.49 -23.29
C ASP A 200 -5.90 10.03 -23.59
N ARG A 201 -4.69 9.61 -23.24
CA ARG A 201 -4.23 8.23 -23.43
C ARG A 201 -5.04 7.22 -22.59
N LEU A 202 -5.30 7.51 -21.32
CA LEU A 202 -6.09 6.63 -20.47
C LEU A 202 -7.51 6.46 -20.95
N SER A 203 -8.10 7.50 -21.55
CA SER A 203 -9.47 7.46 -22.08
C SER A 203 -9.64 6.49 -23.26
N THR A 204 -8.56 6.07 -23.91
CA THR A 204 -8.58 5.11 -25.03
C THR A 204 -8.38 3.66 -24.61
N LEU A 205 -8.15 3.39 -23.31
CA LEU A 205 -7.90 2.05 -22.81
C LEU A 205 -9.17 1.24 -22.63
N ALA A 206 -9.09 -0.04 -22.97
CA ALA A 206 -10.16 -1.00 -22.78
C ALA A 206 -10.00 -1.87 -21.50
N ASP A 207 -9.11 -1.47 -20.57
CA ASP A 207 -8.93 -2.21 -19.31
C ASP A 207 -10.05 -1.92 -18.31
N ARG A 208 -10.24 -2.84 -17.38
CA ARG A 208 -11.33 -2.76 -16.40
C ARG A 208 -10.80 -2.39 -15.03
N GLU A 209 -11.62 -1.63 -14.28
CA GLU A 209 -11.31 -1.35 -12.88
C GLU A 209 -11.26 -2.65 -12.05
N VAL A 210 -10.30 -2.67 -11.15
CA VAL A 210 -10.12 -3.73 -10.14
C VAL A 210 -10.09 -3.09 -8.75
N ILE A 211 -10.22 -3.88 -7.70
CA ILE A 211 -9.93 -3.37 -6.36
C ILE A 211 -8.41 -3.25 -6.24
N VAL A 212 -7.95 -2.04 -5.92
CA VAL A 212 -6.56 -1.75 -5.57
C VAL A 212 -6.42 -1.60 -4.06
N HIS A 213 -5.25 -1.96 -3.53
CA HIS A 213 -4.89 -1.70 -2.13
C HIS A 213 -4.97 -0.19 -1.81
N GLY A 214 -4.58 0.63 -2.76
CA GLY A 214 -4.66 2.09 -2.69
C GLY A 214 -3.56 2.75 -1.86
N ASP A 215 -2.80 1.98 -1.09
CA ASP A 215 -1.62 2.40 -0.33
C ASP A 215 -0.50 1.34 -0.40
N ALA A 216 -0.12 0.97 -1.62
CA ALA A 216 0.88 -0.06 -1.90
C ALA A 216 2.29 0.42 -1.52
N THR A 217 2.59 0.43 -0.23
CA THR A 217 3.90 0.75 0.34
C THR A 217 4.60 -0.51 0.86
N PRO A 218 5.94 -0.57 0.86
CA PRO A 218 6.68 -1.75 1.32
C PRO A 218 6.38 -2.17 2.76
N THR A 219 5.95 -1.27 3.61
CA THR A 219 5.57 -1.55 5.01
C THR A 219 4.26 -2.29 5.16
N ASN A 220 3.41 -2.27 4.13
CA ASN A 220 2.06 -2.85 4.15
C ASN A 220 2.00 -4.30 3.65
N PHE A 221 3.14 -4.89 3.29
CA PHE A 221 3.22 -6.30 2.85
C PHE A 221 4.25 -7.06 3.68
N LEU A 222 3.77 -8.02 4.49
CA LEU A 222 4.61 -8.84 5.36
C LEU A 222 4.84 -10.21 4.74
N PHE A 223 6.08 -10.67 4.81
CA PHE A 223 6.53 -11.92 4.21
C PHE A 223 6.96 -12.92 5.29
N GLN A 224 6.38 -14.09 5.26
CA GLN A 224 6.81 -15.26 6.02
C GLN A 224 7.10 -16.40 5.03
N GLN A 225 8.38 -16.68 4.79
CA GLN A 225 8.78 -17.56 3.70
C GLN A 225 8.15 -17.10 2.36
N ASN A 226 7.34 -17.95 1.72
CA ASN A 226 6.67 -17.68 0.44
C ASN A 226 5.23 -17.15 0.60
N LYS A 227 4.86 -16.72 1.81
CA LYS A 227 3.53 -16.20 2.12
C LYS A 227 3.57 -14.69 2.21
N VAL A 228 2.52 -14.05 1.69
CA VAL A 228 2.34 -12.59 1.74
C VAL A 228 1.06 -12.25 2.46
N SER A 229 1.16 -11.36 3.44
CA SER A 229 0.00 -10.78 4.14
C SER A 229 -0.05 -9.28 3.90
N GLY A 230 -1.15 -8.81 3.28
CA GLY A 230 -1.44 -7.38 3.12
C GLY A 230 -2.13 -6.82 4.36
N ILE A 231 -1.76 -5.59 4.76
CA ILE A 231 -2.33 -4.84 5.89
C ILE A 231 -2.64 -3.40 5.49
N ASP A 232 -3.39 -2.68 6.32
CA ASP A 232 -3.69 -1.23 6.15
C ASP A 232 -4.53 -0.94 4.89
N LEU A 233 -5.73 -1.56 4.80
CA LEU A 233 -6.66 -1.47 3.67
C LEU A 233 -7.59 -0.25 3.74
N GLU A 234 -7.29 0.76 4.55
CA GLU A 234 -8.13 1.97 4.73
C GLU A 234 -8.36 2.75 3.42
N ARG A 235 -7.43 2.63 2.46
CA ARG A 235 -7.47 3.33 1.16
C ARG A 235 -7.93 2.47 0.00
N MET A 236 -8.34 1.24 0.26
CA MET A 236 -8.86 0.35 -0.76
C MET A 236 -9.97 1.02 -1.58
N THR A 237 -9.91 0.87 -2.89
CA THR A 237 -10.88 1.45 -3.83
C THR A 237 -10.85 0.72 -5.17
N TRP A 238 -11.86 0.96 -6.01
CA TRP A 238 -11.87 0.55 -7.41
C TRP A 238 -11.05 1.52 -8.25
N SER A 239 -10.10 0.99 -9.03
CA SER A 239 -9.21 1.80 -9.87
C SER A 239 -8.52 0.97 -10.95
N ASP A 240 -7.62 1.61 -11.71
CA ASP A 240 -6.65 0.94 -12.58
C ASP A 240 -5.66 0.11 -11.74
N ARG A 241 -5.43 -1.15 -12.11
CA ARG A 241 -4.43 -2.04 -11.49
C ARG A 241 -3.03 -1.43 -11.44
N CYS A 242 -2.70 -0.58 -12.40
CA CYS A 242 -1.44 0.15 -12.43
C CYS A 242 -1.28 1.15 -11.28
N TRP A 243 -2.33 1.44 -10.51
CA TRP A 243 -2.23 2.23 -9.29
C TRP A 243 -1.28 1.57 -8.29
N ASP A 244 -1.58 0.33 -7.87
CA ASP A 244 -0.73 -0.39 -6.91
C ASP A 244 0.66 -0.69 -7.49
N LEU A 245 0.72 -1.12 -8.74
CA LEU A 245 1.98 -1.47 -9.40
C LEU A 245 2.91 -0.27 -9.56
N GLY A 246 2.39 0.87 -9.99
CA GLY A 246 3.16 2.10 -10.16
C GLY A 246 3.57 2.74 -8.84
N PHE A 247 2.71 2.65 -7.81
CA PHE A 247 3.07 3.11 -6.46
C PHE A 247 4.18 2.23 -5.86
N MET A 248 4.12 0.91 -6.01
CA MET A 248 5.20 0.02 -5.59
C MET A 248 6.50 0.28 -6.35
N ALA A 249 6.44 0.53 -7.66
CA ALA A 249 7.59 0.92 -8.46
C ALA A 249 8.21 2.25 -7.97
N ALA A 250 7.38 3.23 -7.62
CA ALA A 250 7.83 4.49 -7.03
C ALA A 250 8.53 4.30 -5.68
N GLU A 251 7.97 3.44 -4.84
CA GLU A 251 8.55 3.10 -3.53
C GLU A 251 9.90 2.37 -3.69
N LEU A 252 9.99 1.39 -4.58
CA LEU A 252 11.27 0.73 -4.89
C LEU A 252 12.32 1.76 -5.33
N LYS A 253 11.97 2.64 -6.29
CA LYS A 253 12.87 3.69 -6.75
C LYS A 253 13.28 4.64 -5.63
N HIS A 254 12.33 5.07 -4.79
CA HIS A 254 12.58 5.90 -3.62
C HIS A 254 13.55 5.22 -2.65
N HIS A 255 13.29 3.97 -2.28
CA HIS A 255 14.09 3.24 -1.31
C HIS A 255 15.56 3.07 -1.75
N PHE A 256 15.80 2.75 -3.03
CA PHE A 256 17.16 2.67 -3.57
C PHE A 256 17.79 4.06 -3.67
N MET A 257 17.08 5.06 -4.21
CA MET A 257 17.60 6.42 -4.35
C MET A 257 17.94 7.05 -3.00
N TRP A 258 17.10 6.86 -1.98
CA TRP A 258 17.32 7.38 -0.63
C TRP A 258 18.56 6.76 0.04
N ARG A 259 18.77 5.45 -0.12
CA ARG A 259 19.83 4.71 0.56
C ARG A 259 21.17 4.75 -0.19
N THR A 260 21.17 4.90 -1.52
CA THR A 260 22.38 4.76 -2.35
C THR A 260 22.69 6.02 -3.15
N GLY A 261 21.81 7.01 -3.18
CA GLY A 261 21.90 8.13 -4.12
C GLY A 261 21.57 7.78 -5.59
N ASN A 262 21.31 6.50 -5.90
CA ASN A 262 21.12 5.99 -7.24
C ASN A 262 19.75 5.32 -7.43
N GLY A 263 18.77 6.05 -7.97
CA GLY A 263 17.46 5.51 -8.29
C GLY A 263 17.43 4.49 -9.44
N TRP A 264 18.45 4.48 -10.30
CA TRP A 264 18.55 3.50 -11.39
C TRP A 264 18.85 2.08 -10.89
N ALA A 265 19.43 1.95 -9.72
CA ALA A 265 19.67 0.64 -9.09
C ALA A 265 18.37 -0.13 -8.77
N ALA A 266 17.22 0.54 -8.77
CA ALA A 266 15.91 -0.09 -8.58
C ALA A 266 15.34 -0.72 -9.87
N GLU A 267 15.79 -0.28 -11.05
CA GLU A 267 15.15 -0.65 -12.32
C GLU A 267 15.11 -2.17 -12.59
N PRO A 268 16.15 -2.97 -12.28
CA PRO A 268 16.07 -4.42 -12.45
C PRO A 268 14.97 -5.05 -11.58
N PHE A 269 14.78 -4.56 -10.37
CA PHE A 269 13.77 -5.04 -9.43
C PHE A 269 12.36 -4.60 -9.84
N ILE A 270 12.19 -3.38 -10.32
CA ILE A 270 10.93 -2.88 -10.88
C ILE A 270 10.55 -3.70 -12.12
N GLY A 271 11.49 -3.89 -13.04
CA GLY A 271 11.27 -4.69 -14.25
C GLY A 271 10.86 -6.12 -13.92
N HIS A 272 11.55 -6.77 -12.98
CA HIS A 272 11.21 -8.12 -12.50
C HIS A 272 9.80 -8.18 -11.89
N PHE A 273 9.46 -7.27 -10.97
CA PHE A 273 8.14 -7.21 -10.34
C PHE A 273 7.01 -7.08 -11.36
N LEU A 274 7.15 -6.19 -12.34
CA LEU A 274 6.16 -5.98 -13.39
C LEU A 274 6.08 -7.18 -14.35
N TRP A 275 7.20 -7.82 -14.64
CA TRP A 275 7.25 -9.03 -15.45
C TRP A 275 6.52 -10.19 -14.77
N GLU A 276 6.84 -10.46 -13.51
CA GLU A 276 6.19 -11.52 -12.73
C GLU A 276 4.67 -11.29 -12.61
N TYR A 277 4.25 -10.05 -12.38
CA TYR A 277 2.83 -9.72 -12.38
C TYR A 277 2.15 -10.01 -13.73
N SER A 278 2.80 -9.70 -14.85
CA SER A 278 2.23 -9.91 -16.19
C SER A 278 2.17 -11.39 -16.58
N ILE A 279 3.08 -12.22 -16.03
CA ILE A 279 3.09 -13.66 -16.26
C ILE A 279 1.89 -14.33 -15.59
N ASP A 280 1.55 -13.97 -14.37
CA ASP A 280 0.40 -14.53 -13.66
C ASP A 280 -0.94 -14.14 -14.31
N HIS A 281 -0.92 -13.11 -15.16
CA HIS A 281 -2.06 -12.69 -15.98
C HIS A 281 -2.08 -13.31 -17.40
N ARG A 282 -1.38 -14.43 -17.64
CA ARG A 282 -1.21 -15.04 -18.97
C ARG A 282 -2.51 -15.46 -19.66
N ASP A 283 -3.56 -15.72 -18.97
CA ASP A 283 -4.87 -16.07 -19.56
C ASP A 283 -5.42 -14.99 -20.51
N ARG A 284 -4.74 -13.82 -20.61
CA ARG A 284 -5.11 -12.66 -21.41
C ARG A 284 -4.08 -12.20 -22.45
N GLY A 285 -3.08 -13.02 -22.81
CA GLY A 285 -2.22 -12.66 -23.94
C GLY A 285 -0.77 -12.26 -23.63
N GLY A 286 -0.20 -12.67 -22.51
CA GLY A 286 1.27 -12.67 -22.24
C GLY A 286 2.00 -11.34 -22.50
N ALA A 287 2.73 -11.25 -23.60
CA ALA A 287 3.53 -10.08 -23.97
C ALA A 287 2.70 -8.80 -24.16
N GLN A 288 1.47 -8.91 -24.65
CA GLN A 288 0.54 -7.77 -24.76
C GLN A 288 0.14 -7.23 -23.38
N SER A 289 -0.13 -8.13 -22.42
CA SER A 289 -0.43 -7.73 -21.04
C SER A 289 0.73 -6.96 -20.40
N PHE A 290 1.98 -7.39 -20.60
CA PHE A 290 3.16 -6.67 -20.13
C PHE A 290 3.28 -5.28 -20.75
N HIS A 291 3.08 -5.16 -22.06
CA HIS A 291 3.12 -3.88 -22.77
C HIS A 291 2.03 -2.94 -22.27
N ASP A 292 0.80 -3.43 -22.14
CA ASP A 292 -0.35 -2.63 -21.70
C ASP A 292 -0.15 -2.09 -20.28
N ILE A 293 0.39 -2.91 -19.37
CA ILE A 293 0.73 -2.51 -18.01
C ILE A 293 1.86 -1.50 -18.02
N THR A 294 3.01 -1.85 -18.61
CA THR A 294 4.23 -1.00 -18.57
C THR A 294 4.03 0.33 -19.29
N SER A 295 3.11 0.37 -20.25
CA SER A 295 2.74 1.60 -20.94
C SER A 295 2.06 2.65 -20.04
N ARG A 296 1.50 2.25 -18.90
CA ARG A 296 0.80 3.11 -17.91
C ARG A 296 1.61 3.36 -16.63
N ILE A 297 2.52 2.45 -16.28
CA ILE A 297 3.33 2.54 -15.06
C ILE A 297 4.00 3.91 -14.86
N PRO A 298 4.57 4.57 -15.88
CA PRO A 298 5.22 5.87 -15.68
C PRO A 298 4.29 6.95 -15.09
N LEU A 299 3.00 6.95 -15.42
CA LEU A 299 2.03 7.87 -14.83
C LEU A 299 1.85 7.58 -13.33
N TYR A 300 1.52 6.34 -12.98
CA TYR A 300 1.25 5.97 -11.58
C TYR A 300 2.51 6.01 -10.71
N MET A 301 3.67 5.70 -11.29
CA MET A 301 4.97 5.90 -10.65
C MET A 301 5.23 7.38 -10.36
N ALA A 302 4.89 8.29 -11.28
CA ALA A 302 4.99 9.72 -11.04
C ALA A 302 4.09 10.17 -9.89
N LEU A 303 2.84 9.69 -9.83
CA LEU A 303 1.93 9.97 -8.71
C LEU A 303 2.49 9.48 -7.37
N GLY A 304 3.07 8.29 -7.34
CA GLY A 304 3.74 7.74 -6.16
C GLY A 304 4.93 8.58 -5.72
N LEU A 305 5.81 8.99 -6.65
CA LEU A 305 6.96 9.85 -6.34
C LEU A 305 6.54 11.23 -5.81
N LEU A 306 5.49 11.84 -6.38
CA LEU A 306 4.92 13.10 -5.88
C LEU A 306 4.33 12.94 -4.48
N ARG A 307 3.65 11.80 -4.20
CA ARG A 307 3.18 11.46 -2.87
C ARG A 307 4.32 11.40 -1.85
N ILE A 308 5.42 10.74 -2.20
CA ILE A 308 6.61 10.65 -1.33
C ILE A 308 7.24 12.03 -1.13
N ALA A 309 7.36 12.84 -2.19
CA ALA A 309 7.90 14.19 -2.12
C ALA A 309 7.12 15.14 -1.21
N ARG A 310 5.85 14.83 -0.91
CA ARG A 310 5.03 15.61 0.03
C ARG A 310 5.51 15.49 1.48
N ASN A 311 6.20 14.42 1.85
CA ASN A 311 6.61 14.17 3.23
C ASN A 311 7.63 15.23 3.68
N ASP A 312 7.29 15.99 4.72
CA ASP A 312 8.08 17.11 5.25
C ASP A 312 9.31 16.67 6.07
N TRP A 313 9.34 15.42 6.53
CA TRP A 313 10.50 14.82 7.18
C TRP A 313 11.68 14.52 6.23
N LEU A 314 11.43 14.53 4.90
CA LEU A 314 12.46 14.45 3.88
C LEU A 314 13.08 15.84 3.63
N ASP A 315 14.40 15.89 3.46
CA ASP A 315 15.10 17.13 3.14
C ASP A 315 14.65 17.72 1.79
N LEU A 316 14.70 19.04 1.68
CA LEU A 316 14.21 19.75 0.51
C LEU A 316 14.94 19.41 -0.80
N PRO A 317 16.29 19.24 -0.86
CA PRO A 317 16.99 18.79 -2.04
C PRO A 317 16.50 17.43 -2.53
N TYR A 318 16.27 16.49 -1.64
CA TYR A 318 15.78 15.16 -1.99
C TYR A 318 14.32 15.21 -2.49
N ARG A 319 13.44 15.98 -1.84
CA ARG A 319 12.06 16.20 -2.30
C ARG A 319 12.02 16.76 -3.72
N ARG A 320 12.90 17.74 -4.04
CA ARG A 320 13.05 18.26 -5.40
C ARG A 320 13.58 17.21 -6.39
N ASN A 321 14.41 16.28 -5.93
CA ASN A 321 14.88 15.18 -6.77
C ASN A 321 13.73 14.21 -7.13
N LEU A 322 12.90 13.84 -6.15
CA LEU A 322 11.69 13.03 -6.37
C LEU A 322 10.75 13.68 -7.40
N MET A 323 10.55 15.00 -7.31
CA MET A 323 9.72 15.74 -8.26
C MET A 323 10.32 15.76 -9.68
N ARG A 324 11.64 15.85 -9.80
CA ARG A 324 12.34 15.74 -11.11
C ARG A 324 12.16 14.35 -11.71
N GLU A 325 12.25 13.30 -10.90
CA GLU A 325 12.01 11.93 -11.35
C GLU A 325 10.54 11.74 -11.76
N ALA A 326 9.58 12.26 -11.00
CA ALA A 326 8.16 12.22 -11.37
C ALA A 326 7.91 12.88 -12.72
N LYS A 327 8.49 14.07 -12.95
CA LYS A 327 8.40 14.76 -14.24
C LYS A 327 9.04 13.94 -15.38
N ARG A 328 10.16 13.26 -15.13
CA ARG A 328 10.80 12.36 -16.10
C ARG A 328 9.88 11.20 -16.45
N CYS A 329 9.27 10.54 -15.48
CA CYS A 329 8.30 9.46 -15.71
C CYS A 329 7.18 9.93 -16.63
N LEU A 330 6.56 11.09 -16.33
CA LEU A 330 5.47 11.64 -17.14
C LEU A 330 5.92 11.94 -18.58
N LYS A 331 7.09 12.57 -18.74
CA LYS A 331 7.60 12.98 -20.06
C LYS A 331 7.98 11.79 -20.93
N TYR A 332 8.84 10.91 -20.40
CA TYR A 332 9.42 9.82 -21.20
C TYR A 332 8.46 8.66 -21.41
N GLY A 333 7.56 8.40 -20.48
CA GLY A 333 6.50 7.40 -20.64
C GLY A 333 5.55 7.73 -21.80
N LEU A 334 5.39 9.01 -22.17
CA LEU A 334 4.63 9.41 -23.36
C LEU A 334 5.41 9.17 -24.67
N SER A 335 6.75 9.23 -24.63
CA SER A 335 7.60 9.11 -25.82
C SER A 335 7.79 7.66 -26.27
N SER A 336 7.85 6.72 -25.35
CA SER A 336 8.05 5.29 -25.63
C SER A 336 6.92 4.62 -26.42
N SER A 337 5.78 5.27 -26.57
CA SER A 337 4.60 4.76 -27.27
C SER A 337 4.50 5.12 -28.74
N ILE A 338 5.38 6.02 -29.23
CA ILE A 338 5.33 6.51 -30.63
C ILE A 338 6.02 5.52 -31.58
N THR A 339 6.87 4.64 -31.07
CA THR A 339 7.70 3.74 -31.90
C THR A 339 6.93 2.52 -32.41
N THR A 340 5.80 2.13 -31.81
CA THR A 340 5.01 0.95 -32.20
C THR A 340 3.90 1.24 -33.21
N ALA A 341 3.61 2.51 -33.50
CA ALA A 341 2.59 2.89 -34.49
C ALA A 341 3.14 3.08 -35.92
N ARG A 342 4.42 2.76 -36.16
CA ARG A 342 5.11 2.92 -37.47
C ARG A 342 5.77 1.64 -38.00
N SER A 343 5.33 0.47 -37.57
CA SER A 343 5.78 -0.81 -38.18
C SER A 343 4.61 -1.60 -38.71
#